data_21275a3cd3d64d08d043e43aa5ba0b94
#
_entry.id   21275a3cd3d64d08d043e43aa5ba0b94
#
_cell.length_a   1.000
_cell.length_b   1.000
_cell.length_c   1.000
_cell.angle_alpha   90.00
_cell.angle_beta   90.00
_cell.angle_gamma   90.00
#
_symmetry.space_group_name_H-M   'P 1'
#
loop_
_entity.id
_entity.type
_entity.pdbx_description
1 polymer ?
#
loop_
_entity_poly.entity_id
_entity_poly.type
_entity_poly.pdbx_seq_one_letter_code
_entity_poly.pdbx_strand_id
1 'polypeptide(L)'
;MLTDQITEKETNLKIEEEKFAEQQTLLEKRLIALYESGKTSYLDMLLSADDLSTFVSKYYLIGTLAEADDELLTQIENTKNQIAAEKTALEPSKQEVEASKETVQTKKNALSVSVNEKNNLVDKLNDEEKTLQQMLEDFEEDKRIIQNKLAKISGSSNIVPVAPSKAGYISPLSGKTKANITTTYYGYSGHTGVDWAVASGTPILAVKSGTVVISEALKYSSGRYRSYGEYIVIDHHDGTMTLYAHGYPGSRRVSPGDAVSQGQQIMSVGTTGNSTGNHLHFEVRINGKPTNPMSYLP
;
A
#
# COMPACT_ATOMS: atom_id res chain seq x y z
N MET A 1 13.25 32.30 -2.38
CA MET A 1 13.99 33.02 -1.30
C MET A 1 15.51 32.86 -1.43
N LEU A 2 16.13 31.69 -1.14
CA LEU A 2 17.62 31.57 -1.22
C LEU A 2 18.12 31.71 -2.68
N THR A 3 17.43 31.11 -3.63
CA THR A 3 17.74 31.23 -5.06
C THR A 3 17.63 32.67 -5.56
N ASP A 4 16.62 33.42 -5.13
CA ASP A 4 16.41 34.80 -5.52
C ASP A 4 17.51 35.71 -4.93
N GLN A 5 17.93 35.45 -3.69
CA GLN A 5 19.07 36.15 -3.05
C GLN A 5 20.39 35.88 -3.78
N ILE A 6 20.61 34.64 -4.25
CA ILE A 6 21.79 34.28 -5.05
C ILE A 6 21.78 35.08 -6.36
N THR A 7 20.64 35.11 -7.08
CA THR A 7 20.50 35.81 -8.35
C THR A 7 20.72 37.32 -8.18
N GLU A 8 20.20 37.92 -7.12
CA GLU A 8 20.40 39.31 -6.77
C GLU A 8 21.89 39.62 -6.51
N LYS A 9 22.56 38.79 -5.70
CA LYS A 9 24.00 38.94 -5.42
C LYS A 9 24.86 38.76 -6.68
N GLU A 10 24.53 37.79 -7.55
CA GLU A 10 25.22 37.61 -8.85
C GLU A 10 25.07 38.83 -9.76
N THR A 11 23.88 39.43 -9.76
CA THR A 11 23.64 40.65 -10.55
C THR A 11 24.46 41.82 -10.02
N ASN A 12 24.50 42.02 -8.69
CA ASN A 12 25.30 43.05 -8.07
C ASN A 12 26.80 42.84 -8.29
N LEU A 13 27.27 41.60 -8.15
CA LEU A 13 28.67 41.25 -8.43
C LEU A 13 29.07 41.57 -9.88
N LYS A 14 28.21 41.30 -10.84
CA LYS A 14 28.45 41.63 -12.24
C LYS A 14 28.58 43.14 -12.45
N ILE A 15 27.74 43.95 -11.80
CA ILE A 15 27.83 45.42 -11.85
C ILE A 15 29.18 45.92 -11.30
N GLU A 16 29.63 45.36 -10.18
CA GLU A 16 30.91 45.71 -9.57
C GLU A 16 32.10 45.27 -10.43
N GLU A 17 32.02 44.07 -11.10
CA GLU A 17 33.03 43.65 -12.08
C GLU A 17 33.10 44.55 -13.31
N GLU A 18 31.96 45.04 -13.82
CA GLU A 18 31.92 45.99 -14.92
C GLU A 18 32.57 47.34 -14.54
N LYS A 19 32.26 47.88 -13.35
CA LYS A 19 32.90 49.07 -12.81
C LYS A 19 34.40 48.89 -12.62
N PHE A 20 34.84 47.75 -12.12
CA PHE A 20 36.25 47.43 -11.97
C PHE A 20 36.97 47.44 -13.32
N ALA A 21 36.39 46.83 -14.36
CA ALA A 21 36.92 46.81 -15.71
C ALA A 21 37.04 48.24 -16.32
N GLU A 22 36.03 49.08 -16.06
CA GLU A 22 36.08 50.51 -16.48
C GLU A 22 37.22 51.25 -15.78
N GLN A 23 37.39 51.08 -14.47
CA GLN A 23 38.48 51.69 -13.70
C GLN A 23 39.85 51.22 -14.16
N GLN A 24 40.00 49.90 -14.46
CA GLN A 24 41.25 49.35 -15.03
C GLN A 24 41.56 49.99 -16.41
N THR A 25 40.56 50.13 -17.26
CA THR A 25 40.70 50.75 -18.57
C THR A 25 41.12 52.22 -18.47
N LEU A 26 40.56 52.93 -17.48
CA LEU A 26 40.96 54.33 -17.22
C LEU A 26 42.41 54.43 -16.74
N LEU A 27 42.82 53.55 -15.81
CA LEU A 27 44.20 53.47 -15.31
C LEU A 27 45.18 53.14 -16.45
N GLU A 28 44.84 52.17 -17.32
CA GLU A 28 45.66 51.80 -18.49
C GLU A 28 45.87 53.01 -19.44
N LYS A 29 44.80 53.68 -19.76
CA LYS A 29 44.90 54.91 -20.62
C LYS A 29 45.81 55.99 -20.00
N ARG A 30 45.71 56.16 -18.67
CA ARG A 30 46.56 57.09 -17.94
C ARG A 30 48.05 56.72 -18.00
N LEU A 31 48.31 55.39 -17.74
CA LEU A 31 49.67 54.83 -17.78
C LEU A 31 50.28 54.98 -19.20
N ILE A 32 49.49 54.74 -20.26
CA ILE A 32 49.94 54.95 -21.67
C ILE A 32 50.23 56.36 -21.88
N ALA A 33 49.36 57.30 -21.51
CA ALA A 33 49.59 58.76 -21.70
C ALA A 33 50.85 59.26 -20.95
N LEU A 34 51.08 58.71 -19.70
CA LEU A 34 52.28 58.98 -18.95
C LEU A 34 53.54 58.42 -19.62
N TYR A 35 53.46 57.24 -20.22
CA TYR A 35 54.56 56.60 -20.94
C TYR A 35 54.87 57.32 -22.25
N GLU A 36 53.85 57.67 -23.04
CA GLU A 36 53.99 58.37 -24.34
C GLU A 36 54.48 59.81 -24.21
N SER A 37 54.17 60.45 -23.09
CA SER A 37 54.69 61.81 -22.81
C SER A 37 56.22 61.85 -22.58
N GLY A 38 56.87 60.70 -22.59
CA GLY A 38 58.28 60.52 -22.50
C GLY A 38 58.90 60.86 -21.15
N LYS A 39 60.18 61.26 -21.10
CA LYS A 39 60.88 61.58 -19.84
C LYS A 39 60.46 62.89 -19.19
N THR A 40 59.36 63.50 -19.62
CA THR A 40 58.82 64.69 -18.97
C THR A 40 58.19 64.28 -17.60
N SER A 41 59.03 64.37 -16.61
CA SER A 41 58.59 64.23 -15.20
C SER A 41 57.66 65.40 -14.87
N TYR A 42 56.74 65.18 -13.93
CA TYR A 42 55.95 66.26 -13.33
C TYR A 42 56.85 67.48 -12.97
N LEU A 43 58.09 67.14 -12.62
CA LEU A 43 59.11 68.18 -12.35
C LEU A 43 59.51 68.92 -13.58
N ASP A 44 59.72 68.27 -14.76
CA ASP A 44 60.05 68.93 -16.03
C ASP A 44 58.88 69.79 -16.50
N MET A 45 57.62 69.34 -16.27
CA MET A 45 56.43 70.14 -16.61
C MET A 45 56.36 71.44 -15.79
N LEU A 46 56.73 71.35 -14.50
CA LEU A 46 56.84 72.55 -13.62
C LEU A 46 57.95 73.46 -14.05
N LEU A 47 59.13 72.93 -14.36
CA LEU A 47 60.30 73.70 -14.75
C LEU A 47 60.18 74.26 -16.14
N SER A 48 59.29 73.82 -16.97
CA SER A 48 58.96 74.37 -18.28
C SER A 48 57.99 75.58 -18.23
N ALA A 49 57.76 76.15 -17.07
CA ALA A 49 56.92 77.35 -16.90
C ALA A 49 57.70 78.63 -17.30
N ASP A 50 57.11 79.48 -18.18
CA ASP A 50 57.74 80.68 -18.64
C ASP A 50 57.68 81.82 -17.60
N ASP A 51 56.78 81.75 -16.66
CA ASP A 51 56.60 82.73 -15.57
C ASP A 51 56.10 82.08 -14.24
N LEU A 52 56.12 82.83 -13.16
CA LEU A 52 55.70 82.39 -11.83
C LEU A 52 54.22 82.04 -11.78
N SER A 53 53.35 82.71 -12.49
CA SER A 53 51.91 82.45 -12.53
C SER A 53 51.63 81.13 -13.20
N THR A 54 52.28 80.86 -14.30
CA THR A 54 52.24 79.57 -15.05
C THR A 54 52.82 78.45 -14.22
N PHE A 55 53.90 78.68 -13.48
CA PHE A 55 54.49 77.72 -12.55
C PHE A 55 53.51 77.31 -11.45
N VAL A 56 52.89 78.29 -10.79
CA VAL A 56 51.91 78.03 -9.70
C VAL A 56 50.69 77.27 -10.24
N SER A 57 50.17 77.66 -11.41
CA SER A 57 49.05 76.96 -12.04
C SER A 57 49.37 75.49 -12.40
N LYS A 58 50.56 75.25 -12.98
CA LYS A 58 51.03 73.88 -13.24
C LYS A 58 51.22 73.06 -11.94
N TYR A 59 51.75 73.70 -10.91
CA TYR A 59 51.89 73.00 -9.56
C TYR A 59 50.55 72.55 -9.03
N TYR A 60 49.53 73.38 -9.01
CA TYR A 60 48.18 72.97 -8.54
C TYR A 60 47.58 71.95 -9.48
N LEU A 61 47.72 72.02 -10.81
CA LEU A 61 47.20 71.00 -11.73
C LEU A 61 47.86 69.67 -11.51
N ILE A 62 49.18 69.61 -11.31
CA ILE A 62 49.90 68.37 -11.04
C ILE A 62 49.48 67.78 -9.70
N GLY A 63 49.31 68.59 -8.63
CA GLY A 63 48.84 68.21 -7.36
C GLY A 63 47.47 67.56 -7.47
N THR A 64 46.51 68.22 -8.10
CA THR A 64 45.14 67.66 -8.33
C THR A 64 45.16 66.38 -9.15
N LEU A 65 46.05 66.26 -10.13
CA LEU A 65 46.20 65.06 -10.97
C LEU A 65 46.76 63.87 -10.16
N ALA A 66 47.76 64.14 -9.31
CA ALA A 66 48.36 63.12 -8.43
C ALA A 66 47.35 62.61 -7.37
N GLU A 67 46.57 63.52 -6.78
CA GLU A 67 45.47 63.15 -5.86
C GLU A 67 44.40 62.30 -6.57
N ALA A 68 44.02 62.65 -7.78
CA ALA A 68 43.05 61.84 -8.56
C ALA A 68 43.60 60.45 -8.94
N ASP A 69 44.88 60.32 -9.18
CA ASP A 69 45.53 59.03 -9.47
C ASP A 69 45.56 58.13 -8.21
N ASP A 70 45.91 58.70 -7.05
CA ASP A 70 45.91 57.96 -5.78
C ASP A 70 44.50 57.52 -5.39
N GLU A 71 43.50 58.40 -5.58
CA GLU A 71 42.10 58.06 -5.37
C GLU A 71 41.63 56.92 -6.28
N LEU A 72 41.97 56.96 -7.57
CA LEU A 72 41.62 55.88 -8.55
C LEU A 72 42.26 54.55 -8.18
N LEU A 73 43.55 54.55 -7.77
CA LEU A 73 44.22 53.33 -7.35
C LEU A 73 43.58 52.74 -6.06
N THR A 74 43.24 53.59 -5.11
CA THR A 74 42.53 53.19 -3.88
C THR A 74 41.15 52.60 -4.20
N GLN A 75 40.40 53.24 -5.11
CA GLN A 75 39.09 52.69 -5.56
C GLN A 75 39.23 51.34 -6.23
N ILE A 76 40.21 51.16 -7.12
CA ILE A 76 40.49 49.90 -7.82
C ILE A 76 40.79 48.79 -6.78
N GLU A 77 41.66 49.07 -5.80
CA GLU A 77 42.00 48.10 -4.76
C GLU A 77 40.80 47.72 -3.88
N ASN A 78 40.02 48.72 -3.46
CA ASN A 78 38.79 48.48 -2.69
C ASN A 78 37.76 47.65 -3.46
N THR A 79 37.49 47.97 -4.70
CA THR A 79 36.53 47.23 -5.55
C THR A 79 37.03 45.80 -5.78
N LYS A 80 38.32 45.59 -6.04
CA LYS A 80 38.91 44.23 -6.16
C LYS A 80 38.71 43.40 -4.91
N ASN A 81 38.98 43.98 -3.72
CA ASN A 81 38.82 43.30 -2.45
C ASN A 81 37.36 42.97 -2.15
N GLN A 82 36.42 43.88 -2.47
CA GLN A 82 35.01 43.70 -2.34
C GLN A 82 34.50 42.53 -3.24
N ILE A 83 34.86 42.54 -4.52
CA ILE A 83 34.53 41.47 -5.48
C ILE A 83 35.03 40.12 -4.96
N ALA A 84 36.27 40.06 -4.46
CA ALA A 84 36.85 38.83 -3.91
C ALA A 84 36.05 38.30 -2.68
N ALA A 85 35.68 39.21 -1.77
CA ALA A 85 34.90 38.87 -0.60
C ALA A 85 33.49 38.37 -0.95
N GLU A 86 32.81 39.06 -1.89
CA GLU A 86 31.46 38.68 -2.34
C GLU A 86 31.45 37.32 -3.05
N LYS A 87 32.44 37.06 -3.92
CA LYS A 87 32.61 35.73 -4.55
C LYS A 87 32.76 34.62 -3.53
N THR A 88 33.62 34.86 -2.54
CA THR A 88 33.86 33.89 -1.44
C THR A 88 32.60 33.63 -0.60
N ALA A 89 31.82 34.67 -0.34
CA ALA A 89 30.57 34.55 0.43
C ALA A 89 29.43 33.93 -0.38
N LEU A 90 29.44 34.00 -1.69
CA LEU A 90 28.40 33.46 -2.57
C LEU A 90 28.54 31.96 -2.79
N GLU A 91 29.75 31.42 -2.82
CA GLU A 91 30.05 30.02 -3.12
C GLU A 91 29.37 29.00 -2.20
N PRO A 92 29.40 29.16 -0.85
CA PRO A 92 28.69 28.26 0.05
C PRO A 92 27.18 28.19 -0.20
N SER A 93 26.57 29.34 -0.53
CA SER A 93 25.13 29.40 -0.80
C SER A 93 24.76 28.65 -2.09
N LYS A 94 25.61 28.71 -3.11
CA LYS A 94 25.44 27.93 -4.36
C LYS A 94 25.54 26.43 -4.08
N GLN A 95 26.52 26.02 -3.30
CA GLN A 95 26.70 24.61 -2.92
C GLN A 95 25.50 24.08 -2.12
N GLU A 96 24.96 24.87 -1.19
CA GLU A 96 23.77 24.50 -0.42
C GLU A 96 22.55 24.31 -1.31
N VAL A 97 22.32 25.19 -2.29
CA VAL A 97 21.22 25.07 -3.25
C VAL A 97 21.37 23.80 -4.09
N GLU A 98 22.56 23.50 -4.58
CA GLU A 98 22.80 22.31 -5.39
C GLU A 98 22.59 21.01 -4.60
N ALA A 99 23.13 20.92 -3.37
CA ALA A 99 22.89 19.79 -2.46
C ALA A 99 21.40 19.61 -2.13
N SER A 100 20.67 20.73 -1.96
CA SER A 100 19.23 20.71 -1.73
C SER A 100 18.46 20.16 -2.94
N LYS A 101 18.83 20.58 -4.16
CA LYS A 101 18.23 20.05 -5.41
C LYS A 101 18.44 18.55 -5.54
N GLU A 102 19.66 18.07 -5.30
CA GLU A 102 19.97 16.64 -5.34
C GLU A 102 19.12 15.84 -4.32
N THR A 103 19.02 16.38 -3.10
CA THR A 103 18.18 15.79 -2.05
C THR A 103 16.71 15.71 -2.45
N VAL A 104 16.16 16.79 -3.02
CA VAL A 104 14.78 16.84 -3.52
C VAL A 104 14.57 15.84 -4.64
N GLN A 105 15.51 15.74 -5.58
CA GLN A 105 15.40 14.78 -6.69
C GLN A 105 15.42 13.33 -6.18
N THR A 106 16.29 13.01 -5.23
CA THR A 106 16.35 11.68 -4.60
C THR A 106 15.04 11.32 -3.89
N LYS A 107 14.49 12.26 -3.10
CA LYS A 107 13.19 12.07 -2.43
C LYS A 107 12.05 11.91 -3.44
N LYS A 108 12.06 12.65 -4.53
CA LYS A 108 11.06 12.55 -5.62
C LYS A 108 11.10 11.17 -6.27
N ASN A 109 12.28 10.64 -6.54
CA ASN A 109 12.46 9.30 -7.11
C ASN A 109 11.95 8.21 -6.13
N ALA A 110 12.33 8.28 -4.86
CA ALA A 110 11.87 7.36 -3.82
C ALA A 110 10.33 7.40 -3.66
N LEU A 111 9.73 8.59 -3.67
CA LEU A 111 8.28 8.75 -3.61
C LEU A 111 7.60 8.12 -4.83
N SER A 112 8.14 8.29 -6.03
CA SER A 112 7.60 7.68 -7.25
C SER A 112 7.59 6.15 -7.17
N VAL A 113 8.67 5.53 -6.66
CA VAL A 113 8.73 4.09 -6.43
C VAL A 113 7.65 3.65 -5.44
N SER A 114 7.55 4.33 -4.29
CA SER A 114 6.57 4.00 -3.26
C SER A 114 5.12 4.15 -3.74
N VAL A 115 4.82 5.15 -4.56
CA VAL A 115 3.49 5.32 -5.19
C VAL A 115 3.17 4.15 -6.13
N ASN A 116 4.13 3.73 -6.95
CA ASN A 116 3.93 2.60 -7.86
C ASN A 116 3.71 1.27 -7.11
N GLU A 117 4.49 1.02 -6.05
CA GLU A 117 4.29 -0.15 -5.19
C GLU A 117 2.91 -0.16 -4.54
N LYS A 118 2.47 1.00 -4.02
CA LYS A 118 1.14 1.16 -3.44
C LYS A 118 0.02 0.92 -4.46
N ASN A 119 0.14 1.43 -5.68
CA ASN A 119 -0.84 1.21 -6.74
C ASN A 119 -0.93 -0.28 -7.10
N ASN A 120 0.21 -0.97 -7.26
CA ASN A 120 0.24 -2.41 -7.52
C ASN A 120 -0.42 -3.22 -6.40
N LEU A 121 -0.30 -2.79 -5.13
CA LEU A 121 -0.96 -3.44 -4.00
C LEU A 121 -2.48 -3.19 -4.03
N VAL A 122 -2.92 -1.98 -4.36
CA VAL A 122 -4.34 -1.65 -4.51
C VAL A 122 -4.97 -2.49 -5.63
N ASP A 123 -4.30 -2.63 -6.76
CA ASP A 123 -4.82 -3.44 -7.88
C ASP A 123 -4.98 -4.92 -7.47
N LYS A 124 -4.00 -5.49 -6.76
CA LYS A 124 -4.11 -6.86 -6.23
C LYS A 124 -5.27 -7.01 -5.24
N LEU A 125 -5.45 -6.04 -4.34
CA LEU A 125 -6.55 -6.06 -3.37
C LEU A 125 -7.92 -5.97 -4.06
N ASN A 126 -8.05 -5.17 -5.10
CA ASN A 126 -9.28 -5.07 -5.90
C ASN A 126 -9.61 -6.40 -6.62
N ASP A 127 -8.59 -7.10 -7.15
CA ASP A 127 -8.77 -8.40 -7.79
C ASP A 127 -9.17 -9.48 -6.77
N GLU A 128 -8.57 -9.46 -5.58
CA GLU A 128 -8.95 -10.38 -4.49
C GLU A 128 -10.38 -10.10 -4.01
N GLU A 129 -10.77 -8.83 -3.82
CA GLU A 129 -12.12 -8.44 -3.43
C GLU A 129 -13.16 -8.93 -4.44
N LYS A 130 -12.91 -8.72 -5.74
CA LYS A 130 -13.78 -9.21 -6.80
C LYS A 130 -13.94 -10.73 -6.79
N THR A 131 -12.84 -11.43 -6.54
CA THR A 131 -12.84 -12.90 -6.45
C THR A 131 -13.67 -13.37 -5.25
N LEU A 132 -13.51 -12.70 -4.09
CA LEU A 132 -14.29 -13.01 -2.88
C LEU A 132 -15.77 -12.72 -3.05
N GLN A 133 -16.13 -11.62 -3.70
CA GLN A 133 -17.53 -11.31 -4.03
C GLN A 133 -18.16 -12.39 -4.92
N GLN A 134 -17.48 -12.82 -5.97
CA GLN A 134 -17.96 -13.90 -6.81
C GLN A 134 -18.14 -15.21 -6.04
N MET A 135 -17.20 -15.54 -5.16
CA MET A 135 -17.31 -16.76 -4.31
C MET A 135 -18.50 -16.66 -3.33
N LEU A 136 -18.82 -15.46 -2.85
CA LEU A 136 -19.96 -15.24 -1.97
C LEU A 136 -21.30 -15.41 -2.72
N GLU A 137 -21.40 -14.85 -3.92
CA GLU A 137 -22.58 -14.99 -4.79
C GLU A 137 -22.81 -16.49 -5.14
N ASP A 138 -21.77 -17.19 -5.54
CA ASP A 138 -21.83 -18.65 -5.81
C ASP A 138 -22.27 -19.43 -4.58
N PHE A 139 -21.80 -19.08 -3.39
CA PHE A 139 -22.18 -19.72 -2.14
C PHE A 139 -23.67 -19.53 -1.81
N GLU A 140 -24.18 -18.30 -1.94
CA GLU A 140 -25.60 -18.02 -1.68
C GLU A 140 -26.51 -18.72 -2.70
N GLU A 141 -26.10 -18.83 -3.96
CA GLU A 141 -26.82 -19.59 -4.97
C GLU A 141 -26.85 -21.10 -4.66
N ASP A 142 -25.72 -21.70 -4.29
CA ASP A 142 -25.65 -23.09 -3.88
C ASP A 142 -26.55 -23.39 -2.68
N LYS A 143 -26.51 -22.51 -1.68
CA LYS A 143 -27.38 -22.58 -0.48
C LYS A 143 -28.85 -22.58 -0.90
N ARG A 144 -29.25 -21.71 -1.84
CA ARG A 144 -30.60 -21.64 -2.38
C ARG A 144 -30.99 -22.93 -3.11
N ILE A 145 -30.12 -23.47 -3.94
CA ILE A 145 -30.37 -24.71 -4.69
C ILE A 145 -30.56 -25.89 -3.73
N ILE A 146 -29.72 -26.01 -2.70
CA ILE A 146 -29.82 -27.07 -1.70
C ILE A 146 -31.07 -26.92 -0.87
N GLN A 147 -31.41 -25.71 -0.41
CA GLN A 147 -32.66 -25.46 0.29
C GLN A 147 -33.89 -25.88 -0.53
N ASN A 148 -33.92 -25.54 -1.83
CA ASN A 148 -34.99 -25.93 -2.73
C ASN A 148 -35.07 -27.46 -2.96
N LYS A 149 -33.91 -28.15 -3.10
CA LYS A 149 -33.87 -29.62 -3.18
C LYS A 149 -34.45 -30.25 -1.93
N LEU A 150 -34.04 -29.80 -0.74
CA LEU A 150 -34.51 -30.33 0.54
C LEU A 150 -36.00 -30.01 0.80
N ALA A 151 -36.49 -28.84 0.42
CA ALA A 151 -37.92 -28.49 0.53
C ALA A 151 -38.78 -29.42 -0.35
N LYS A 152 -38.33 -29.78 -1.57
CA LYS A 152 -39.06 -30.70 -2.45
C LYS A 152 -39.09 -32.10 -1.87
N ILE A 153 -38.01 -32.59 -1.26
CA ILE A 153 -37.94 -33.88 -0.59
C ILE A 153 -38.87 -33.90 0.64
N SER A 154 -38.84 -32.86 1.48
CA SER A 154 -39.74 -32.72 2.66
C SER A 154 -41.20 -32.58 2.28
N GLY A 155 -41.53 -31.89 1.18
CA GLY A 155 -42.94 -31.66 0.73
C GLY A 155 -43.62 -32.91 0.20
N SER A 156 -42.87 -33.98 -0.08
CA SER A 156 -43.43 -35.30 -0.49
C SER A 156 -43.92 -36.15 0.67
N SER A 157 -43.67 -35.73 1.91
CA SER A 157 -44.09 -36.39 3.13
C SER A 157 -45.02 -35.46 3.92
N ASN A 158 -46.25 -35.90 4.22
CA ASN A 158 -47.19 -35.20 5.12
C ASN A 158 -46.69 -35.30 6.57
N ILE A 159 -45.58 -34.64 6.91
CA ILE A 159 -44.95 -34.74 8.21
C ILE A 159 -45.34 -33.54 9.05
N VAL A 160 -46.02 -33.77 10.16
CA VAL A 160 -46.30 -32.77 11.19
C VAL A 160 -44.94 -32.34 11.82
N PRO A 161 -44.67 -31.04 12.00
CA PRO A 161 -43.46 -30.60 12.66
C PRO A 161 -43.33 -31.21 14.05
N VAL A 162 -42.34 -32.02 14.27
CA VAL A 162 -42.05 -32.57 15.59
C VAL A 162 -41.24 -31.57 16.41
N ALA A 163 -41.66 -31.28 17.64
CA ALA A 163 -40.90 -30.43 18.55
C ALA A 163 -39.47 -30.96 18.75
N PRO A 164 -38.46 -30.08 18.91
CA PRO A 164 -37.09 -30.50 19.13
C PRO A 164 -37.00 -31.48 20.32
N SER A 165 -36.57 -32.71 20.06
CA SER A 165 -36.37 -33.73 21.07
C SER A 165 -34.89 -34.13 21.09
N LYS A 166 -34.26 -34.04 22.26
CA LYS A 166 -32.89 -34.54 22.47
C LYS A 166 -32.81 -36.08 22.46
N ALA A 167 -33.96 -36.73 22.56
CA ALA A 167 -34.00 -38.18 22.61
C ALA A 167 -33.66 -38.78 21.24
N GLY A 168 -32.60 -39.56 21.19
CA GLY A 168 -32.25 -40.35 20.04
C GLY A 168 -31.13 -39.85 19.15
N TYR A 169 -30.55 -38.69 19.39
CA TYR A 169 -29.36 -38.24 18.68
C TYR A 169 -28.08 -38.62 19.42
N ILE A 170 -27.07 -39.07 18.69
CA ILE A 170 -25.69 -39.20 19.17
C ILE A 170 -24.81 -38.09 18.62
N SER A 171 -23.59 -37.98 19.15
CA SER A 171 -22.60 -37.09 18.50
C SER A 171 -22.20 -37.61 17.11
N PRO A 172 -22.05 -36.75 16.10
CA PRO A 172 -21.56 -37.15 14.78
C PRO A 172 -20.09 -37.56 14.78
N LEU A 173 -19.36 -37.29 15.86
CA LEU A 173 -17.93 -37.58 16.03
C LEU A 173 -17.73 -38.35 17.34
N SER A 174 -17.11 -39.53 17.25
CA SER A 174 -16.85 -40.36 18.44
C SER A 174 -16.02 -39.60 19.48
N GLY A 175 -16.45 -39.64 20.74
CA GLY A 175 -15.78 -38.97 21.86
C GLY A 175 -15.87 -37.43 21.86
N LYS A 176 -16.65 -36.82 20.96
CA LYS A 176 -16.90 -35.37 20.93
C LYS A 176 -18.30 -35.06 21.44
N THR A 177 -18.43 -33.92 22.11
CA THR A 177 -19.69 -33.42 22.68
C THR A 177 -19.92 -31.97 22.22
N LYS A 178 -20.99 -31.34 22.67
CA LYS A 178 -21.24 -29.91 22.50
C LYS A 178 -20.09 -29.02 22.96
N ALA A 179 -19.38 -29.40 24.01
CA ALA A 179 -18.27 -28.66 24.59
C ALA A 179 -17.05 -28.53 23.60
N ASN A 180 -17.00 -29.40 22.59
CA ASN A 180 -15.93 -29.42 21.61
C ASN A 180 -16.31 -28.65 20.32
N ILE A 181 -17.49 -28.02 20.25
CA ILE A 181 -17.94 -27.20 19.13
C ILE A 181 -17.07 -25.94 19.09
N THR A 182 -16.48 -25.68 17.94
CA THR A 182 -15.60 -24.49 17.67
C THR A 182 -16.36 -23.31 17.13
N THR A 183 -17.44 -23.58 16.35
CA THR A 183 -18.30 -22.54 15.79
C THR A 183 -19.75 -22.89 16.01
N THR A 184 -20.52 -22.01 16.61
CA THR A 184 -21.93 -22.23 16.93
C THR A 184 -22.85 -21.82 15.77
N TYR A 185 -24.11 -22.21 15.86
CA TYR A 185 -25.17 -21.78 14.96
C TYR A 185 -25.26 -20.25 14.95
N TYR A 186 -25.21 -19.62 13.76
CA TYR A 186 -25.03 -18.17 13.56
C TYR A 186 -23.79 -17.57 14.23
N GLY A 187 -22.74 -18.36 14.48
CA GLY A 187 -21.46 -17.88 14.99
C GLY A 187 -20.77 -16.84 14.07
N TYR A 188 -21.15 -16.83 12.80
CA TYR A 188 -20.90 -15.75 11.81
C TYR A 188 -22.10 -15.65 10.86
N SER A 189 -22.16 -14.57 10.08
CA SER A 189 -23.27 -14.31 9.15
C SER A 189 -23.45 -15.47 8.17
N GLY A 190 -24.66 -16.04 8.11
CA GLY A 190 -24.99 -17.13 7.20
C GLY A 190 -24.61 -18.54 7.65
N HIS A 191 -23.97 -18.73 8.82
CA HIS A 191 -23.63 -20.06 9.35
C HIS A 191 -24.86 -20.82 9.82
N THR A 192 -25.19 -21.91 9.12
CA THR A 192 -26.45 -22.65 9.27
C THR A 192 -26.34 -23.92 10.13
N GLY A 193 -25.19 -24.16 10.73
CA GLY A 193 -24.90 -25.33 11.50
C GLY A 193 -24.03 -25.09 12.72
N VAL A 194 -23.30 -26.13 13.13
CA VAL A 194 -22.22 -26.08 14.11
C VAL A 194 -21.00 -26.75 13.55
N ASP A 195 -19.79 -26.28 13.94
CA ASP A 195 -18.54 -26.84 13.47
C ASP A 195 -17.73 -27.48 14.62
N TRP A 196 -17.06 -28.59 14.31
CA TRP A 196 -16.02 -29.20 15.13
C TRP A 196 -14.71 -29.23 14.36
N ALA A 197 -13.72 -28.47 14.79
CA ALA A 197 -12.36 -28.61 14.28
C ALA A 197 -11.72 -29.89 14.79
N VAL A 198 -11.48 -30.83 13.89
CA VAL A 198 -10.89 -32.16 14.18
C VAL A 198 -9.99 -32.60 13.03
N ALA A 199 -9.13 -33.58 13.27
CA ALA A 199 -8.18 -34.05 12.27
C ALA A 199 -8.88 -34.61 11.02
N SER A 200 -8.26 -34.37 9.84
CA SER A 200 -8.68 -34.98 8.58
C SER A 200 -8.69 -36.51 8.71
N GLY A 201 -9.68 -37.17 8.08
CA GLY A 201 -9.87 -38.62 8.17
C GLY A 201 -10.66 -39.10 9.38
N THR A 202 -10.98 -38.23 10.36
CA THR A 202 -11.84 -38.58 11.49
C THR A 202 -13.19 -39.14 10.99
N PRO A 203 -13.68 -40.32 11.46
CA PRO A 203 -14.96 -40.85 11.04
C PRO A 203 -16.13 -39.94 11.40
N ILE A 204 -17.01 -39.69 10.43
CA ILE A 204 -18.29 -38.98 10.60
C ILE A 204 -19.39 -40.05 10.69
N LEU A 205 -20.17 -40.00 11.75
CA LEU A 205 -21.21 -40.97 12.07
C LEU A 205 -22.61 -40.39 11.84
N ALA A 206 -23.54 -41.21 11.37
CA ALA A 206 -24.96 -40.84 11.32
C ALA A 206 -25.49 -40.65 12.76
N VAL A 207 -25.95 -39.44 13.09
CA VAL A 207 -26.43 -39.09 14.44
C VAL A 207 -27.69 -39.82 14.82
N LYS A 208 -28.44 -40.33 13.86
CA LYS A 208 -29.71 -41.08 13.99
C LYS A 208 -29.93 -41.92 12.73
N SER A 209 -30.66 -43.07 12.89
CA SER A 209 -31.03 -43.90 11.74
C SER A 209 -31.91 -43.13 10.77
N GLY A 210 -31.86 -43.45 9.48
CA GLY A 210 -32.65 -42.81 8.44
C GLY A 210 -32.29 -43.28 7.04
N THR A 211 -32.74 -42.55 6.06
CA THR A 211 -32.42 -42.77 4.64
C THR A 211 -31.58 -41.63 4.07
N VAL A 212 -30.52 -41.95 3.39
CA VAL A 212 -29.69 -40.95 2.67
C VAL A 212 -30.50 -40.33 1.53
N VAL A 213 -30.70 -39.06 1.57
CA VAL A 213 -31.41 -38.31 0.49
C VAL A 213 -30.48 -37.57 -0.46
N ILE A 214 -29.30 -37.20 0.02
CA ILE A 214 -28.24 -36.61 -0.79
C ILE A 214 -26.87 -37.22 -0.37
N SER A 215 -26.04 -37.55 -1.35
CA SER A 215 -24.65 -37.95 -1.15
C SER A 215 -23.88 -37.50 -2.41
N GLU A 216 -23.38 -36.25 -2.43
CA GLU A 216 -22.74 -35.67 -3.60
C GLU A 216 -21.57 -34.74 -3.24
N ALA A 217 -20.80 -34.36 -4.24
CA ALA A 217 -19.73 -33.39 -4.13
C ALA A 217 -20.09 -32.15 -4.96
N LEU A 218 -20.11 -30.98 -4.31
CA LEU A 218 -20.30 -29.71 -5.02
C LEU A 218 -18.97 -29.24 -5.57
N LYS A 219 -18.93 -29.08 -6.91
CA LYS A 219 -17.73 -28.65 -7.63
C LYS A 219 -18.07 -27.62 -8.68
N TYR A 220 -17.10 -26.73 -8.96
CA TYR A 220 -17.10 -25.92 -10.17
C TYR A 220 -16.83 -26.77 -11.41
N SER A 221 -17.06 -26.21 -12.58
CA SER A 221 -16.67 -26.83 -13.87
C SER A 221 -15.16 -27.11 -13.96
N SER A 222 -14.34 -26.37 -13.22
CA SER A 222 -12.89 -26.59 -13.09
C SER A 222 -12.51 -27.83 -12.28
N GLY A 223 -13.48 -28.51 -11.65
CA GLY A 223 -13.24 -29.64 -10.72
C GLY A 223 -12.91 -29.24 -9.29
N ARG A 224 -12.70 -27.94 -8.99
CA ARG A 224 -12.47 -27.44 -7.62
C ARG A 224 -13.75 -27.55 -6.80
N TYR A 225 -13.62 -27.98 -5.55
CA TYR A 225 -14.75 -28.02 -4.62
C TYR A 225 -15.27 -26.63 -4.28
N ARG A 226 -16.60 -26.51 -4.06
CA ARG A 226 -17.29 -25.27 -3.67
C ARG A 226 -18.34 -25.54 -2.59
N SER A 227 -18.81 -24.53 -1.91
CA SER A 227 -19.89 -24.59 -0.92
C SER A 227 -19.63 -25.67 0.14
N TYR A 228 -20.55 -26.64 0.31
CA TYR A 228 -20.41 -27.76 1.29
C TYR A 228 -19.35 -28.80 0.87
N GLY A 229 -18.76 -28.73 -0.32
CA GLY A 229 -17.79 -29.72 -0.79
C GLY A 229 -18.38 -31.12 -0.91
N GLU A 230 -17.73 -32.12 -0.31
CA GLU A 230 -18.29 -33.49 -0.09
C GLU A 230 -19.30 -33.39 1.04
N TYR A 231 -20.58 -33.76 0.76
CA TYR A 231 -21.61 -33.66 1.76
C TYR A 231 -22.67 -34.76 1.65
N ILE A 232 -23.33 -35.04 2.74
CA ILE A 232 -24.40 -36.06 2.88
C ILE A 232 -25.57 -35.45 3.65
N VAL A 233 -26.80 -35.77 3.21
CA VAL A 233 -28.03 -35.46 3.93
C VAL A 233 -28.79 -36.71 4.20
N ILE A 234 -29.26 -36.91 5.45
CA ILE A 234 -30.05 -38.03 5.91
C ILE A 234 -31.42 -37.53 6.35
N ASP A 235 -32.49 -38.13 5.83
CA ASP A 235 -33.86 -37.97 6.31
C ASP A 235 -34.14 -39.01 7.41
N HIS A 236 -34.55 -38.57 8.59
CA HIS A 236 -34.83 -39.44 9.76
C HIS A 236 -36.28 -39.87 9.87
N HIS A 237 -37.11 -39.52 8.88
CA HIS A 237 -38.55 -39.89 8.81
C HIS A 237 -39.42 -39.40 10.00
N ASP A 238 -38.93 -38.41 10.75
CA ASP A 238 -39.62 -37.76 11.85
C ASP A 238 -39.79 -36.25 11.68
N GLY A 239 -39.61 -35.77 10.46
CA GLY A 239 -39.63 -34.34 10.12
C GLY A 239 -38.28 -33.66 10.28
N THR A 240 -37.26 -34.42 10.70
CA THR A 240 -35.89 -33.90 10.79
C THR A 240 -34.97 -34.50 9.75
N MET A 241 -34.04 -33.68 9.26
CA MET A 241 -32.92 -34.11 8.41
C MET A 241 -31.63 -33.65 9.05
N THR A 242 -30.53 -34.34 8.77
CA THR A 242 -29.19 -33.92 9.16
C THR A 242 -28.29 -33.80 7.94
N LEU A 243 -27.44 -32.75 7.92
CA LEU A 243 -26.46 -32.50 6.88
C LEU A 243 -25.05 -32.54 7.49
N TYR A 244 -24.15 -33.22 6.78
CA TYR A 244 -22.73 -33.38 7.12
C TYR A 244 -21.90 -32.89 5.95
N ALA A 245 -21.03 -31.90 6.14
CA ALA A 245 -20.27 -31.28 5.08
C ALA A 245 -18.77 -31.23 5.31
N HIS A 246 -18.05 -30.73 4.30
CA HIS A 246 -16.60 -30.57 4.22
C HIS A 246 -15.84 -31.91 4.37
N GLY A 247 -16.46 -33.02 3.89
CA GLY A 247 -15.84 -34.34 3.92
C GLY A 247 -14.51 -34.43 3.20
N TYR A 248 -13.73 -35.45 3.52
CA TYR A 248 -12.50 -35.74 2.78
C TYR A 248 -12.84 -36.19 1.36
N PRO A 249 -12.06 -35.79 0.31
CA PRO A 249 -12.34 -36.14 -1.06
C PRO A 249 -12.61 -37.63 -1.29
N GLY A 250 -13.81 -37.95 -1.81
CA GLY A 250 -14.20 -39.31 -2.15
C GLY A 250 -14.43 -40.24 -0.92
N SER A 251 -14.54 -39.71 0.30
CA SER A 251 -14.71 -40.51 1.51
C SER A 251 -16.14 -40.91 1.84
N ARG A 252 -17.11 -40.48 1.02
CA ARG A 252 -18.54 -40.87 1.20
C ARG A 252 -18.69 -42.40 1.04
N ARG A 253 -19.37 -43.03 2.02
CA ARG A 253 -19.54 -44.48 2.11
C ARG A 253 -20.97 -44.92 1.82
N VAL A 254 -21.85 -43.96 1.54
CA VAL A 254 -23.27 -44.18 1.33
C VAL A 254 -23.76 -43.41 0.11
N SER A 255 -24.81 -43.90 -0.54
CA SER A 255 -25.43 -43.31 -1.75
C SER A 255 -26.88 -42.90 -1.46
N PRO A 256 -27.47 -41.98 -2.24
CA PRO A 256 -28.90 -41.67 -2.12
C PRO A 256 -29.78 -42.95 -2.22
N GLY A 257 -30.71 -43.09 -1.29
CA GLY A 257 -31.57 -44.24 -1.15
C GLY A 257 -31.08 -45.27 -0.12
N ASP A 258 -29.83 -45.23 0.32
CA ASP A 258 -29.31 -46.16 1.32
C ASP A 258 -29.95 -45.90 2.69
N ALA A 259 -30.35 -47.00 3.37
CA ALA A 259 -30.72 -46.96 4.78
C ALA A 259 -29.43 -46.93 5.65
N VAL A 260 -29.39 -46.07 6.63
CA VAL A 260 -28.27 -45.95 7.56
C VAL A 260 -28.75 -46.17 9.00
N SER A 261 -27.93 -46.85 9.78
CA SER A 261 -28.15 -47.03 11.23
C SER A 261 -27.46 -45.89 12.00
N GLN A 262 -28.04 -45.53 13.15
CA GLN A 262 -27.37 -44.63 14.10
C GLN A 262 -25.96 -45.16 14.45
N GLY A 263 -24.94 -44.27 14.41
CA GLY A 263 -23.54 -44.64 14.66
C GLY A 263 -22.81 -45.24 13.46
N GLN A 264 -23.49 -45.48 12.33
CA GLN A 264 -22.83 -45.93 11.10
C GLN A 264 -21.92 -44.84 10.56
N GLN A 265 -20.69 -45.21 10.22
CA GLN A 265 -19.79 -44.28 9.53
C GLN A 265 -20.31 -44.01 8.09
N ILE A 266 -20.52 -42.72 7.79
CA ILE A 266 -21.06 -42.31 6.49
C ILE A 266 -19.99 -41.61 5.63
N MET A 267 -19.02 -40.92 6.23
CA MET A 267 -17.97 -40.15 5.58
C MET A 267 -16.77 -39.97 6.52
N SER A 268 -15.74 -39.27 6.09
CA SER A 268 -14.62 -38.85 6.94
C SER A 268 -14.43 -37.35 6.85
N VAL A 269 -13.98 -36.71 7.94
CA VAL A 269 -13.69 -35.26 7.99
C VAL A 269 -12.61 -34.88 7.02
N GLY A 270 -12.79 -33.74 6.37
CA GLY A 270 -11.84 -33.12 5.45
C GLY A 270 -11.89 -31.58 5.52
N THR A 271 -11.65 -30.97 4.40
CA THR A 271 -11.66 -29.51 4.22
C THR A 271 -12.10 -29.13 2.79
N THR A 272 -13.00 -29.92 2.18
CA THR A 272 -13.51 -29.64 0.82
C THR A 272 -14.53 -28.52 0.83
N GLY A 273 -14.64 -27.78 -0.26
CA GLY A 273 -15.58 -26.65 -0.39
C GLY A 273 -15.09 -25.35 0.24
N ASN A 274 -16.01 -24.54 0.77
CA ASN A 274 -15.69 -23.27 1.44
C ASN A 274 -15.28 -23.55 2.89
N SER A 275 -14.04 -23.94 3.08
CA SER A 275 -13.48 -24.36 4.36
C SER A 275 -12.07 -23.79 4.53
N THR A 276 -11.77 -23.26 5.72
CA THR A 276 -10.45 -22.70 6.07
C THR A 276 -9.53 -23.71 6.77
N GLY A 277 -10.03 -24.90 7.09
CA GLY A 277 -9.27 -25.96 7.77
C GLY A 277 -10.11 -27.21 8.01
N ASN A 278 -9.48 -28.29 8.47
CA ASN A 278 -10.18 -29.55 8.70
C ASN A 278 -11.25 -29.41 9.80
N HIS A 279 -12.52 -29.60 9.42
CA HIS A 279 -13.64 -29.57 10.35
C HIS A 279 -14.84 -30.35 9.80
N LEU A 280 -15.77 -30.73 10.68
CA LEU A 280 -17.11 -31.13 10.32
C LEU A 280 -18.07 -29.97 10.50
N HIS A 281 -18.75 -29.55 9.41
CA HIS A 281 -19.94 -28.74 9.50
C HIS A 281 -21.17 -29.63 9.57
N PHE A 282 -21.99 -29.40 10.58
CA PHE A 282 -23.17 -30.22 10.87
C PHE A 282 -24.42 -29.38 11.04
N GLU A 283 -25.48 -29.75 10.33
CA GLU A 283 -26.79 -29.08 10.45
C GLU A 283 -27.88 -30.05 10.86
N VAL A 284 -28.86 -29.56 11.60
CA VAL A 284 -30.18 -30.15 11.78
C VAL A 284 -31.18 -29.27 11.01
N ARG A 285 -32.07 -29.90 10.27
CA ARG A 285 -33.09 -29.23 9.44
C ARG A 285 -34.47 -29.76 9.75
N ILE A 286 -35.46 -28.86 9.85
CA ILE A 286 -36.87 -29.15 9.95
C ILE A 286 -37.57 -28.68 8.70
N ASN A 287 -38.28 -29.57 8.00
CA ASN A 287 -38.92 -29.25 6.73
C ASN A 287 -37.95 -28.53 5.72
N GLY A 288 -36.72 -29.04 5.65
CA GLY A 288 -35.66 -28.53 4.79
C GLY A 288 -34.98 -27.24 5.26
N LYS A 289 -35.46 -26.57 6.33
CA LYS A 289 -34.88 -25.32 6.86
C LYS A 289 -33.91 -25.63 8.02
N PRO A 290 -32.72 -25.02 8.05
CA PRO A 290 -31.77 -25.22 9.14
C PRO A 290 -32.32 -24.67 10.45
N THR A 291 -32.05 -25.39 11.53
CA THR A 291 -32.37 -25.03 12.91
C THR A 291 -31.14 -25.23 13.79
N ASN A 292 -31.13 -24.65 15.00
CA ASN A 292 -29.99 -24.72 15.90
C ASN A 292 -29.70 -26.19 16.33
N PRO A 293 -28.59 -26.82 15.89
CA PRO A 293 -28.26 -28.20 16.22
C PRO A 293 -28.04 -28.46 17.71
N MET A 294 -27.69 -27.40 18.48
CA MET A 294 -27.43 -27.51 19.93
C MET A 294 -28.64 -28.05 20.73
N SER A 295 -29.85 -27.91 20.19
CA SER A 295 -31.06 -28.46 20.85
C SER A 295 -31.23 -29.96 20.67
N TYR A 296 -30.53 -30.57 19.72
CA TYR A 296 -30.67 -32.01 19.36
C TYR A 296 -29.48 -32.84 19.81
N LEU A 297 -28.29 -32.26 19.89
CA LEU A 297 -27.07 -32.94 20.30
C LEU A 297 -27.09 -33.31 21.79
N PRO A 298 -26.46 -34.43 22.19
CA PRO A 298 -26.38 -34.87 23.59
C PRO A 298 -25.51 -33.98 24.48
#